data_6240b65df876a992a4acf2f061c5eaf0
#
_entry.id   6240b65df876a992a4acf2f061c5eaf0
#
_cell.length_a   1.000
_cell.length_b   1.000
_cell.length_c   1.000
_cell.angle_alpha   90.00
_cell.angle_beta   90.00
_cell.angle_gamma   90.00
#
_symmetry.space_group_name_H-M   'P 1'
#
loop_
_entity.id
_entity.type
_entity.pdbx_description
1 polymer ?
#
loop_
_entity_poly.entity_id
_entity_poly.type
_entity_poly.pdbx_seq_one_letter_code
_entity_poly.pdbx_strand_id
1 'polypeptide(L)'
;MHLTTEKELINMNDLTTIDTNNYAEMAKAMGIANEAPSQKKQGMFLARLRINHSPILGSDTIKVKGGTYKLEIPDGPTYYAESAVMRPFLQRFMYKKFVMGSAGTPNRYVKTVMADTLNMDLKDNDGGFNCGKPSGWIEDFKSLPDATKELIRSIKRVRVVLGTVELVNPKDADGNPVDLGTTSFIWEVENRDAFKTVGNVFTQLAKMKRLPVQHNVTLNTEERKLPNGNSFYVPNTSLDVTNSVELTQE
;
A
#
# COMPACT_ATOMS: atom_id res chain seq x y z
N MET A 1 -21.52 26.25 45.29
CA MET A 1 -21.60 24.99 44.57
C MET A 1 -21.00 25.21 43.19
N HIS A 2 -19.66 25.02 43.08
CA HIS A 2 -18.93 25.23 41.84
C HIS A 2 -18.74 23.85 41.16
N LEU A 3 -19.36 23.67 40.01
CA LEU A 3 -19.09 22.56 39.13
C LEU A 3 -17.93 22.93 38.22
N THR A 4 -16.76 22.41 38.54
CA THR A 4 -15.58 22.49 37.68
C THR A 4 -15.70 21.38 36.67
N THR A 5 -15.94 21.73 35.42
CA THR A 5 -15.86 20.81 34.28
C THR A 5 -14.41 20.65 33.91
N GLU A 6 -13.77 19.60 34.39
CA GLU A 6 -12.48 19.16 33.83
C GLU A 6 -12.68 18.70 32.38
N LYS A 7 -12.27 19.55 31.46
CA LYS A 7 -11.99 19.10 30.09
C LYS A 7 -10.71 18.29 30.16
N GLU A 8 -10.81 17.00 29.99
CA GLU A 8 -9.65 16.17 29.66
C GLU A 8 -9.02 16.74 28.39
N LEU A 9 -7.93 17.45 28.56
CA LEU A 9 -7.00 17.75 27.48
C LEU A 9 -6.35 16.42 27.09
N ILE A 10 -6.83 15.84 25.98
CA ILE A 10 -6.14 14.74 25.32
C ILE A 10 -4.73 15.27 25.05
N ASN A 11 -3.78 14.67 25.71
CA ASN A 11 -2.39 15.07 25.65
C ASN A 11 -1.87 14.71 24.25
N MET A 12 -1.68 15.72 23.41
CA MET A 12 -1.18 15.54 22.03
C MET A 12 0.21 14.89 21.97
N ASN A 13 0.88 14.72 23.09
CA ASN A 13 2.16 14.01 23.20
C ASN A 13 2.01 12.49 23.05
N ASP A 14 0.84 11.90 23.34
CA ASP A 14 0.62 10.45 23.19
C ASP A 14 0.56 10.00 21.72
N LEU A 15 0.37 10.92 20.78
CA LEU A 15 0.38 10.61 19.34
C LEU A 15 1.78 10.63 18.72
N THR A 16 2.79 11.00 19.48
CA THR A 16 4.16 11.20 18.97
C THR A 16 5.12 10.05 19.29
N THR A 17 4.75 9.16 20.19
CA THR A 17 5.57 7.99 20.53
C THR A 17 5.25 6.85 19.57
N ILE A 18 6.14 6.62 18.61
CA ILE A 18 6.06 5.44 17.75
C ILE A 18 6.61 4.29 18.57
N ASP A 19 5.73 3.38 18.93
CA ASP A 19 6.11 2.12 19.55
C ASP A 19 6.98 1.30 18.59
N THR A 20 8.30 1.35 18.80
CA THR A 20 9.28 0.62 18.00
C THR A 20 9.10 -0.90 18.12
N ASN A 21 8.47 -1.40 19.18
CA ASN A 21 8.12 -2.81 19.33
C ASN A 21 7.04 -3.20 18.33
N ASN A 22 6.06 -2.34 18.12
CA ASN A 22 5.01 -2.55 17.12
C ASN A 22 5.59 -2.60 15.69
N TYR A 23 6.65 -1.83 15.43
CA TYR A 23 7.36 -1.86 14.16
C TYR A 23 8.12 -3.18 13.96
N ALA A 24 8.80 -3.69 14.98
CA ALA A 24 9.51 -4.95 14.92
C ALA A 24 8.54 -6.13 14.77
N GLU A 25 7.40 -6.11 15.46
CA GLU A 25 6.35 -7.13 15.31
C GLU A 25 5.70 -7.08 13.92
N MET A 26 5.48 -5.89 13.38
CA MET A 26 4.95 -5.71 12.05
C MET A 26 5.93 -6.21 10.98
N ALA A 27 7.22 -5.92 11.13
CA ALA A 27 8.28 -6.46 10.26
C ALA A 27 8.36 -7.99 10.33
N LYS A 28 8.19 -8.54 11.53
CA LYS A 28 8.14 -9.99 11.79
C LYS A 28 6.92 -10.66 11.14
N ALA A 29 5.74 -10.07 11.29
CA ALA A 29 4.49 -10.56 10.71
C ALA A 29 4.52 -10.55 9.17
N MET A 30 5.33 -9.68 8.57
CA MET A 30 5.49 -9.56 7.12
C MET A 30 6.58 -10.47 6.54
N GLY A 31 7.25 -11.28 7.38
CA GLY A 31 8.35 -12.13 6.92
C GLY A 31 9.61 -11.37 6.51
N ILE A 32 9.76 -10.12 6.96
CA ILE A 32 10.93 -9.26 6.68
C ILE A 32 12.06 -9.55 7.67
N ALA A 33 11.73 -10.08 8.86
CA ALA A 33 12.72 -10.53 9.82
C ALA A 33 13.17 -11.96 9.49
N ASN A 34 14.49 -12.17 9.41
CA ASN A 34 15.15 -13.46 9.12
C ASN A 34 15.00 -14.47 10.27
N GLU A 35 13.78 -14.77 10.72
CA GLU A 35 13.54 -15.84 11.66
C GLU A 35 12.96 -17.06 10.96
N ALA A 36 13.53 -18.23 11.28
CA ALA A 36 13.04 -19.52 10.78
C ALA A 36 11.53 -19.70 11.04
N PRO A 37 10.78 -20.34 10.14
CA PRO A 37 9.33 -20.51 10.27
C PRO A 37 9.02 -21.45 11.44
N SER A 38 8.81 -20.90 12.62
CA SER A 38 8.30 -21.65 13.76
C SER A 38 6.83 -21.32 13.98
N GLN A 39 5.99 -22.32 13.77
CA GLN A 39 4.56 -22.38 14.09
C GLN A 39 3.67 -21.30 13.45
N LYS A 40 2.46 -21.68 13.03
CA LYS A 40 1.40 -20.80 12.52
C LYS A 40 1.14 -19.65 13.52
N LYS A 41 1.96 -18.61 13.44
CA LYS A 41 1.70 -17.37 14.18
C LYS A 41 0.47 -16.73 13.52
N GLN A 42 -0.49 -16.37 14.33
CA GLN A 42 -1.59 -15.51 13.94
C GLN A 42 -0.94 -14.21 13.42
N GLY A 43 -0.81 -14.09 12.08
CA GLY A 43 -0.19 -12.93 11.47
C GLY A 43 -1.02 -11.69 11.78
N MET A 44 -0.37 -10.58 12.06
CA MET A 44 -1.05 -9.30 12.12
C MET A 44 -1.66 -9.02 10.74
N PHE A 45 -2.99 -9.03 10.66
CA PHE A 45 -3.71 -8.80 9.41
C PHE A 45 -3.78 -7.29 9.18
N LEU A 46 -2.90 -6.79 8.30
CA LEU A 46 -2.94 -5.40 7.89
C LEU A 46 -4.11 -5.16 6.94
N ALA A 47 -4.80 -4.05 7.14
CA ALA A 47 -5.81 -3.61 6.20
C ALA A 47 -5.17 -3.32 4.82
N ARG A 48 -5.88 -3.64 3.74
CA ARG A 48 -5.38 -3.41 2.38
C ARG A 48 -5.90 -2.09 1.83
N LEU A 49 -4.99 -1.14 1.63
CA LEU A 49 -5.32 0.12 0.96
C LEU A 49 -5.26 -0.07 -0.56
N ARG A 50 -6.27 0.40 -1.27
CA ARG A 50 -6.37 0.38 -2.73
C ARG A 50 -7.11 1.61 -3.24
N ILE A 51 -7.08 1.84 -4.55
CA ILE A 51 -7.98 2.77 -5.22
C ILE A 51 -9.13 1.97 -5.83
N ASN A 52 -10.35 2.41 -5.56
CA ASN A 52 -11.56 1.91 -6.18
C ASN A 52 -11.74 2.56 -7.54
N HIS A 53 -11.56 1.81 -8.62
CA HIS A 53 -11.64 2.35 -9.99
C HIS A 53 -13.07 2.44 -10.54
N SER A 54 -14.01 1.69 -9.96
CA SER A 54 -15.39 1.65 -10.44
C SER A 54 -16.34 2.13 -9.35
N PRO A 55 -17.40 2.89 -9.70
CA PRO A 55 -18.40 3.30 -8.73
C PRO A 55 -19.18 2.10 -8.19
N ILE A 56 -19.64 2.18 -6.96
CA ILE A 56 -20.63 1.26 -6.40
C ILE A 56 -22.01 1.90 -6.60
N LEU A 57 -22.86 1.19 -7.30
CA LEU A 57 -24.19 1.68 -7.65
C LEU A 57 -25.23 1.15 -6.65
N GLY A 58 -26.18 2.00 -6.27
CA GLY A 58 -27.44 1.62 -5.68
C GLY A 58 -28.51 1.50 -6.76
N SER A 59 -29.79 1.37 -6.34
CA SER A 59 -30.90 1.28 -7.28
C SER A 59 -31.01 2.54 -8.16
N ASP A 60 -30.86 3.71 -7.57
CA ASP A 60 -31.07 5.00 -8.26
C ASP A 60 -29.94 6.02 -8.03
N THR A 61 -28.92 5.66 -7.27
CA THR A 61 -27.83 6.58 -6.88
C THR A 61 -26.46 5.90 -6.87
N ILE A 62 -25.42 6.68 -7.02
CA ILE A 62 -24.04 6.22 -6.79
C ILE A 62 -23.79 6.25 -5.27
N LYS A 63 -23.64 5.07 -4.67
CA LYS A 63 -23.32 4.93 -3.24
C LYS A 63 -21.86 5.33 -2.94
N VAL A 64 -20.94 4.85 -3.78
CA VAL A 64 -19.52 5.17 -3.69
C VAL A 64 -18.99 5.54 -5.08
N LYS A 65 -18.34 6.67 -5.19
CA LYS A 65 -17.75 7.11 -6.48
C LYS A 65 -16.53 6.27 -6.85
N GLY A 66 -16.25 6.17 -8.16
CA GLY A 66 -14.92 5.78 -8.64
C GLY A 66 -13.86 6.81 -8.20
N GLY A 67 -12.62 6.35 -8.06
CA GLY A 67 -11.53 7.21 -7.59
C GLY A 67 -11.42 7.37 -6.08
N THR A 68 -12.27 6.71 -5.29
CA THR A 68 -12.12 6.69 -3.83
C THR A 68 -11.01 5.74 -3.39
N TYR A 69 -10.36 6.03 -2.27
CA TYR A 69 -9.56 5.05 -1.55
C TYR A 69 -10.48 4.02 -0.91
N LYS A 70 -10.05 2.78 -0.98
CA LYS A 70 -10.74 1.61 -0.45
C LYS A 70 -9.82 0.92 0.56
N LEU A 71 -10.29 0.81 1.81
CA LEU A 71 -9.59 0.14 2.89
C LEU A 71 -10.33 -1.16 3.24
N GLU A 72 -9.72 -2.28 2.87
CA GLU A 72 -10.27 -3.63 3.12
C GLU A 72 -9.71 -4.16 4.44
N ILE A 73 -10.56 -4.27 5.44
CA ILE A 73 -10.20 -4.89 6.72
C ILE A 73 -10.20 -6.42 6.55
N PRO A 74 -9.15 -7.13 6.93
CA PRO A 74 -9.13 -8.59 6.89
C PRO A 74 -10.28 -9.18 7.72
N ASP A 75 -11.05 -10.07 7.11
CA ASP A 75 -12.23 -10.70 7.71
C ASP A 75 -13.28 -9.70 8.25
N GLY A 76 -13.25 -8.47 7.78
CA GLY A 76 -14.10 -7.37 8.19
C GLY A 76 -14.68 -6.56 7.04
N PRO A 77 -15.27 -5.41 7.35
CA PRO A 77 -15.88 -4.55 6.35
C PRO A 77 -14.83 -3.84 5.48
N THR A 78 -15.32 -3.25 4.39
CA THR A 78 -14.54 -2.39 3.52
C THR A 78 -15.05 -0.96 3.63
N TYR A 79 -14.13 -0.01 3.77
CA TYR A 79 -14.44 1.40 3.89
C TYR A 79 -13.91 2.19 2.69
N TYR A 80 -14.55 3.33 2.40
CA TYR A 80 -14.25 4.16 1.24
C TYR A 80 -14.14 5.61 1.64
N ALA A 81 -13.20 6.36 1.02
CA ALA A 81 -13.07 7.80 1.20
C ALA A 81 -12.51 8.46 -0.06
N GLU A 82 -12.88 9.70 -0.33
CA GLU A 82 -12.35 10.46 -1.47
C GLU A 82 -10.89 10.84 -1.27
N SER A 83 -10.47 10.97 -0.02
CA SER A 83 -9.08 11.24 0.36
C SER A 83 -8.68 10.50 1.62
N ALA A 84 -7.38 10.40 1.85
CA ALA A 84 -6.82 9.79 3.05
C ALA A 84 -5.53 10.52 3.46
N VAL A 85 -5.15 10.38 4.72
CA VAL A 85 -3.86 10.80 5.24
C VAL A 85 -3.10 9.55 5.65
N MET A 86 -1.96 9.28 5.02
CA MET A 86 -1.11 8.17 5.42
C MET A 86 0.14 8.67 6.14
N ARG A 87 0.62 7.89 7.07
CA ARG A 87 1.96 7.99 7.63
C ARG A 87 2.72 6.74 7.26
N PRO A 88 3.59 6.80 6.25
CA PRO A 88 4.34 5.63 5.81
C PRO A 88 5.46 5.30 6.80
N PHE A 89 5.64 4.02 7.09
CA PHE A 89 6.75 3.56 7.92
C PHE A 89 7.92 3.11 7.06
N LEU A 90 7.61 2.29 6.07
CA LEU A 90 8.62 1.78 5.15
C LEU A 90 8.02 1.48 3.77
N GLN A 91 8.91 1.34 2.81
CA GLN A 91 8.61 0.77 1.51
C GLN A 91 9.42 -0.49 1.27
N ARG A 92 8.84 -1.42 0.52
CA ARG A 92 9.49 -2.62 0.01
C ARG A 92 9.12 -2.79 -1.45
N PHE A 93 9.80 -3.71 -2.11
CA PHE A 93 9.58 -3.99 -3.53
C PHE A 93 9.45 -5.47 -3.74
N MET A 94 8.63 -5.85 -4.72
CA MET A 94 8.51 -7.22 -5.20
C MET A 94 8.12 -7.25 -6.66
N TYR A 95 8.26 -8.41 -7.28
CA TYR A 95 7.68 -8.70 -8.56
C TYR A 95 6.41 -9.52 -8.39
N LYS A 96 5.48 -9.32 -9.33
CA LYS A 96 4.22 -10.03 -9.39
C LYS A 96 3.93 -10.43 -10.82
N LYS A 97 3.54 -11.67 -11.04
CA LYS A 97 3.18 -12.21 -12.34
C LYS A 97 1.83 -12.90 -12.25
N PHE A 98 0.97 -12.64 -13.21
CA PHE A 98 -0.26 -13.39 -13.38
C PHE A 98 0.04 -14.71 -14.06
N VAL A 99 -0.43 -15.80 -13.50
CA VAL A 99 -0.33 -17.14 -14.06
C VAL A 99 -1.75 -17.64 -14.34
N MET A 100 -2.03 -17.87 -15.62
CA MET A 100 -3.31 -18.46 -16.02
C MET A 100 -3.37 -19.90 -15.50
N GLY A 101 -4.49 -20.25 -14.94
CA GLY A 101 -4.78 -21.62 -14.55
C GLY A 101 -4.97 -22.52 -15.77
N SER A 102 -4.83 -23.80 -15.55
CA SER A 102 -5.20 -24.86 -16.49
C SER A 102 -6.36 -25.67 -15.91
N ALA A 103 -6.85 -26.67 -16.63
CA ALA A 103 -7.94 -27.52 -16.15
C ALA A 103 -7.67 -28.03 -14.71
N GLY A 104 -8.49 -27.59 -13.75
CA GLY A 104 -8.36 -27.93 -12.33
C GLY A 104 -7.47 -27.02 -11.49
N THR A 105 -6.79 -26.02 -12.11
CA THR A 105 -5.96 -25.07 -11.35
C THR A 105 -6.48 -23.65 -11.59
N PRO A 106 -6.85 -22.89 -10.53
CA PRO A 106 -7.35 -21.53 -10.69
C PRO A 106 -6.26 -20.56 -11.15
N ASN A 107 -6.70 -19.45 -11.76
CA ASN A 107 -5.83 -18.32 -12.03
C ASN A 107 -5.21 -17.80 -10.71
N ARG A 108 -3.92 -17.48 -10.73
CA ARG A 108 -3.23 -16.99 -9.55
C ARG A 108 -2.18 -15.94 -9.88
N TYR A 109 -1.88 -15.13 -8.89
CA TYR A 109 -0.69 -14.28 -8.93
C TYR A 109 0.45 -14.97 -8.18
N VAL A 110 1.60 -15.06 -8.83
CA VAL A 110 2.86 -15.43 -8.19
C VAL A 110 3.57 -14.15 -7.79
N LYS A 111 4.03 -14.09 -6.56
CA LYS A 111 4.75 -12.95 -5.98
C LYS A 111 6.11 -13.43 -5.51
N THR A 112 7.12 -12.57 -5.65
CA THR A 112 8.42 -12.81 -5.02
C THR A 112 8.38 -12.40 -3.55
N VAL A 113 9.41 -12.75 -2.81
CA VAL A 113 9.68 -12.15 -1.51
C VAL A 113 9.85 -10.63 -1.65
N MET A 114 9.56 -9.90 -0.59
CA MET A 114 9.78 -8.46 -0.55
C MET A 114 11.24 -8.15 -0.30
N ALA A 115 11.79 -7.13 -0.97
CA ALA A 115 13.17 -6.69 -0.85
C ALA A 115 13.26 -5.17 -0.81
N ASP A 116 14.43 -4.66 -0.42
CA ASP A 116 14.72 -3.23 -0.38
C ASP A 116 14.89 -2.63 -1.78
N THR A 117 15.19 -3.46 -2.76
CA THR A 117 15.44 -3.04 -4.14
C THR A 117 14.87 -4.07 -5.13
N LEU A 118 14.61 -3.59 -6.35
CA LEU A 118 14.29 -4.45 -7.50
C LEU A 118 15.52 -4.79 -8.36
N ASN A 119 16.73 -4.37 -7.96
CA ASN A 119 17.97 -4.57 -8.74
C ASN A 119 18.57 -5.97 -8.58
N MET A 120 17.72 -6.97 -8.37
CA MET A 120 18.14 -8.36 -8.18
C MET A 120 17.06 -9.33 -8.66
N ASP A 121 17.44 -10.56 -8.92
CA ASP A 121 16.50 -11.64 -9.14
C ASP A 121 15.83 -12.00 -7.81
N LEU A 122 14.54 -11.76 -7.75
CA LEU A 122 13.74 -12.12 -6.59
C LEU A 122 13.04 -13.45 -6.85
N LYS A 123 13.04 -14.30 -5.83
CA LYS A 123 12.35 -15.56 -5.84
C LYS A 123 11.02 -15.45 -5.11
N ASP A 124 10.13 -16.38 -5.35
CA ASP A 124 8.90 -16.51 -4.55
C ASP A 124 9.20 -17.00 -3.13
N ASN A 125 8.14 -17.11 -2.32
CA ASN A 125 8.26 -17.57 -0.94
C ASN A 125 8.75 -19.03 -0.81
N ASP A 126 8.59 -19.83 -1.88
CA ASP A 126 9.03 -21.22 -1.91
C ASP A 126 10.50 -21.36 -2.39
N GLY A 127 11.18 -20.23 -2.64
CA GLY A 127 12.55 -20.18 -3.10
C GLY A 127 12.74 -20.49 -4.59
N GLY A 128 11.66 -20.80 -5.31
CA GLY A 128 11.63 -20.92 -6.75
C GLY A 128 11.73 -19.56 -7.42
N PHE A 129 12.24 -19.54 -8.65
CA PHE A 129 12.24 -18.33 -9.43
C PHE A 129 11.03 -18.29 -10.35
N ASN A 130 10.09 -17.43 -10.03
CA ASN A 130 8.80 -17.42 -10.71
C ASN A 130 8.53 -16.18 -11.54
N CYS A 131 9.18 -15.07 -11.22
CA CYS A 131 8.88 -13.80 -11.85
C CYS A 131 9.95 -13.34 -12.85
N GLY A 132 11.23 -13.65 -12.64
CA GLY A 132 12.30 -13.22 -13.54
C GLY A 132 12.73 -11.76 -13.35
N LYS A 133 13.81 -11.39 -14.03
CA LYS A 133 14.25 -10.02 -14.14
C LYS A 133 13.36 -9.21 -15.07
N PRO A 134 13.09 -7.93 -14.75
CA PRO A 134 12.48 -7.03 -15.72
C PRO A 134 13.37 -6.85 -16.95
N SER A 135 12.73 -6.57 -18.09
CA SER A 135 13.41 -6.42 -19.37
C SER A 135 14.58 -5.42 -19.38
N GLY A 136 14.52 -4.37 -18.54
CA GLY A 136 15.57 -3.36 -18.44
C GLY A 136 16.89 -3.83 -17.80
N TRP A 137 16.89 -5.03 -17.19
CA TRP A 137 18.06 -5.61 -16.51
C TRP A 137 18.57 -6.89 -17.17
N ILE A 138 18.02 -7.25 -18.30
CA ILE A 138 18.43 -8.41 -19.09
C ILE A 138 19.25 -7.87 -20.25
N GLU A 139 20.54 -8.24 -20.28
CA GLU A 139 21.37 -8.05 -21.44
C GLU A 139 20.74 -8.81 -22.63
N ASP A 140 20.84 -8.26 -23.81
CA ASP A 140 20.28 -8.85 -25.03
C ASP A 140 18.79 -9.21 -25.01
N PHE A 141 17.98 -8.48 -24.20
CA PHE A 141 16.53 -8.69 -24.17
C PHE A 141 15.91 -8.72 -25.57
N LYS A 142 16.45 -7.94 -26.52
CA LYS A 142 15.94 -7.85 -27.88
C LYS A 142 16.13 -9.15 -28.67
N SER A 143 17.15 -9.93 -28.35
CA SER A 143 17.49 -11.20 -29.02
C SER A 143 16.68 -12.40 -28.50
N LEU A 144 15.98 -12.25 -27.38
CA LEU A 144 15.19 -13.33 -26.80
C LEU A 144 14.01 -13.71 -27.70
N PRO A 145 13.52 -14.97 -27.65
CA PRO A 145 12.29 -15.38 -28.30
C PRO A 145 11.09 -14.54 -27.87
N ASP A 146 10.13 -14.30 -28.75
CA ASP A 146 8.99 -13.43 -28.47
C ASP A 146 8.14 -13.92 -27.29
N ALA A 147 7.93 -15.23 -27.17
CA ALA A 147 7.21 -15.81 -26.00
C ALA A 147 7.92 -15.48 -24.68
N THR A 148 9.26 -15.49 -24.66
CA THR A 148 10.04 -15.11 -23.48
C THR A 148 9.93 -13.61 -23.20
N LYS A 149 9.95 -12.77 -24.25
CA LYS A 149 9.74 -11.32 -24.10
C LYS A 149 8.36 -11.00 -23.53
N GLU A 150 7.31 -11.68 -23.99
CA GLU A 150 5.95 -11.50 -23.47
C GLU A 150 5.85 -11.93 -22.00
N LEU A 151 6.43 -13.05 -21.65
CA LEU A 151 6.49 -13.52 -20.27
C LEU A 151 7.16 -12.47 -19.37
N ILE A 152 8.31 -11.94 -19.78
CA ILE A 152 9.03 -10.91 -19.03
C ILE A 152 8.23 -9.60 -18.92
N ARG A 153 7.57 -9.18 -20.01
CA ARG A 153 6.70 -8.00 -20.02
C ARG A 153 5.48 -8.15 -19.11
N SER A 154 5.02 -9.37 -18.88
CA SER A 154 3.90 -9.65 -17.96
C SER A 154 4.27 -9.44 -16.50
N ILE A 155 5.55 -9.36 -16.17
CA ILE A 155 6.03 -9.17 -14.81
C ILE A 155 5.81 -7.72 -14.39
N LYS A 156 5.04 -7.53 -13.33
CA LYS A 156 4.77 -6.23 -12.74
C LYS A 156 5.74 -5.94 -11.61
N ARG A 157 6.25 -4.73 -11.57
CA ARG A 157 6.94 -4.19 -10.41
C ARG A 157 5.91 -3.68 -9.43
N VAL A 158 6.05 -4.07 -8.18
CA VAL A 158 5.16 -3.65 -7.11
C VAL A 158 5.98 -2.91 -6.06
N ARG A 159 5.54 -1.72 -5.71
CA ARG A 159 5.98 -1.00 -4.52
C ARG A 159 4.99 -1.35 -3.41
N VAL A 160 5.48 -1.82 -2.30
CA VAL A 160 4.70 -2.11 -1.11
C VAL A 160 4.96 -1.00 -0.10
N VAL A 161 3.93 -0.32 0.31
CA VAL A 161 3.99 0.72 1.35
C VAL A 161 3.27 0.20 2.57
N LEU A 162 3.88 0.40 3.72
CA LEU A 162 3.39 0.00 5.03
C LEU A 162 3.40 1.21 5.94
N GLY A 163 2.39 1.30 6.78
CA GLY A 163 2.23 2.43 7.69
C GLY A 163 0.86 2.47 8.33
N THR A 164 0.47 3.64 8.75
CA THR A 164 -0.89 3.93 9.21
C THR A 164 -1.60 4.85 8.23
N VAL A 165 -2.91 4.72 8.15
CA VAL A 165 -3.79 5.53 7.29
C VAL A 165 -5.04 5.93 8.06
N GLU A 166 -5.46 7.15 7.82
CA GLU A 166 -6.73 7.70 8.26
C GLU A 166 -7.53 8.10 7.01
N LEU A 167 -8.70 7.51 6.85
CA LEU A 167 -9.62 7.88 5.78
C LEU A 167 -10.38 9.15 6.17
N VAL A 168 -10.46 10.12 5.26
CA VAL A 168 -11.19 11.37 5.51
C VAL A 168 -12.68 11.17 5.20
N ASN A 169 -13.53 11.34 6.19
CA ASN A 169 -14.98 11.11 6.09
C ASN A 169 -15.32 9.73 5.49
N PRO A 170 -14.86 8.64 6.13
CA PRO A 170 -15.05 7.30 5.60
C PRO A 170 -16.51 6.91 5.51
N LYS A 171 -16.83 6.07 4.53
CA LYS A 171 -18.15 5.50 4.29
C LYS A 171 -18.04 3.99 4.13
N ASP A 172 -19.12 3.30 4.45
CA ASP A 172 -19.28 1.89 4.12
C ASP A 172 -19.64 1.70 2.62
N ALA A 173 -19.86 0.45 2.21
CA ALA A 173 -20.24 0.11 0.84
C ALA A 173 -21.66 0.61 0.47
N ASP A 174 -22.49 0.90 1.45
CA ASP A 174 -23.83 1.47 1.27
C ASP A 174 -23.82 3.01 1.19
N GLY A 175 -22.66 3.63 1.43
CA GLY A 175 -22.49 5.08 1.39
C GLY A 175 -22.78 5.77 2.72
N ASN A 176 -23.01 5.02 3.79
CA ASN A 176 -23.27 5.59 5.11
C ASN A 176 -21.96 6.05 5.75
N PRO A 177 -21.93 7.21 6.42
CA PRO A 177 -20.76 7.66 7.17
C PRO A 177 -20.41 6.66 8.28
N VAL A 178 -19.10 6.48 8.49
CA VAL A 178 -18.54 5.57 9.51
C VAL A 178 -17.51 6.35 10.32
N ASP A 179 -17.41 6.07 11.60
CA ASP A 179 -16.29 6.51 12.42
C ASP A 179 -15.21 5.43 12.39
N LEU A 180 -14.08 5.74 11.74
CA LEU A 180 -12.95 4.84 11.58
C LEU A 180 -11.67 5.60 11.93
N GLY A 181 -11.05 5.19 13.02
CA GLY A 181 -9.76 5.78 13.44
C GLY A 181 -8.59 5.40 12.54
N THR A 182 -7.42 5.77 12.97
CA THR A 182 -6.15 5.41 12.31
C THR A 182 -5.98 3.90 12.25
N THR A 183 -5.67 3.37 11.07
CA THR A 183 -5.59 1.94 10.80
C THR A 183 -4.25 1.58 10.19
N SER A 184 -3.62 0.49 10.66
CA SER A 184 -2.41 -0.05 10.03
C SER A 184 -2.72 -0.69 8.69
N PHE A 185 -1.92 -0.37 7.67
CA PHE A 185 -2.22 -0.79 6.31
C PHE A 185 -1.01 -1.32 5.54
N ILE A 186 -1.32 -2.07 4.49
CA ILE A 186 -0.44 -2.43 3.40
C ILE A 186 -1.04 -1.94 2.08
N TRP A 187 -0.22 -1.33 1.23
CA TRP A 187 -0.60 -0.87 -0.10
C TRP A 187 0.34 -1.42 -1.16
N GLU A 188 -0.16 -2.30 -2.01
CA GLU A 188 0.55 -2.82 -3.19
C GLU A 188 0.29 -1.88 -4.37
N VAL A 189 1.26 -1.09 -4.75
CA VAL A 189 1.19 -0.11 -5.86
C VAL A 189 1.78 -0.73 -7.12
N GLU A 190 0.94 -1.14 -8.06
CA GLU A 190 1.32 -1.86 -9.29
C GLU A 190 1.30 -0.98 -10.55
N ASN A 191 0.38 0.00 -10.61
CA ASN A 191 0.26 0.89 -11.76
C ASN A 191 1.54 1.70 -11.92
N ARG A 192 2.02 1.86 -13.17
CA ARG A 192 3.28 2.56 -13.48
C ARG A 192 3.31 4.00 -12.95
N ASP A 193 2.23 4.74 -13.15
CA ASP A 193 2.16 6.14 -12.76
C ASP A 193 2.04 6.26 -11.24
N ALA A 194 1.18 5.43 -10.63
CA ALA A 194 1.06 5.32 -9.18
C ALA A 194 2.38 4.94 -8.52
N PHE A 195 3.10 3.96 -9.08
CA PHE A 195 4.43 3.54 -8.59
C PHE A 195 5.42 4.71 -8.55
N LYS A 196 5.41 5.55 -9.58
CA LYS A 196 6.26 6.74 -9.67
C LYS A 196 5.79 7.82 -8.69
N THR A 197 4.50 8.15 -8.65
CA THR A 197 3.95 9.20 -7.80
C THR A 197 4.20 8.92 -6.33
N VAL A 198 3.87 7.71 -5.87
CA VAL A 198 4.14 7.29 -4.49
C VAL A 198 5.66 7.24 -4.22
N GLY A 199 6.46 6.82 -5.20
CA GLY A 199 7.92 6.80 -5.10
C GLY A 199 8.54 8.18 -4.89
N ASN A 200 7.96 9.22 -5.48
CA ASN A 200 8.44 10.59 -5.34
C ASN A 200 8.40 11.07 -3.88
N VAL A 201 7.41 10.63 -3.09
CA VAL A 201 7.33 10.93 -1.65
C VAL A 201 8.58 10.45 -0.92
N PHE A 202 8.96 9.18 -1.11
CA PHE A 202 10.15 8.62 -0.48
C PHE A 202 11.43 9.26 -0.98
N THR A 203 11.48 9.66 -2.26
CA THR A 203 12.62 10.39 -2.83
C THR A 203 12.74 11.78 -2.20
N GLN A 204 11.64 12.48 -1.97
CA GLN A 204 11.64 13.79 -1.30
C GLN A 204 12.11 13.66 0.15
N LEU A 205 11.58 12.70 0.90
CA LEU A 205 11.98 12.43 2.27
C LEU A 205 13.47 12.11 2.38
N ALA A 206 13.99 11.28 1.48
CA ALA A 206 15.43 10.96 1.43
C ALA A 206 16.30 12.20 1.16
N LYS A 207 15.88 13.09 0.23
CA LYS A 207 16.57 14.36 -0.03
C LYS A 207 16.58 15.28 1.17
N MET A 208 15.50 15.28 1.95
CA MET A 208 15.38 16.03 3.20
C MET A 208 16.10 15.37 4.37
N LYS A 209 16.66 14.16 4.19
CA LYS A 209 17.26 13.33 5.24
C LYS A 209 16.27 13.03 6.37
N ARG A 210 15.01 12.79 6.02
CA ARG A 210 13.92 12.48 6.94
C ARG A 210 13.47 11.03 6.78
N LEU A 211 13.05 10.43 7.90
CA LEU A 211 12.44 9.11 7.89
C LEU A 211 10.97 9.22 7.45
N PRO A 212 10.45 8.22 6.71
CA PRO A 212 9.06 8.25 6.24
C PRO A 212 8.04 8.45 7.36
N VAL A 213 8.26 7.83 8.49
CA VAL A 213 7.39 7.88 9.67
C VAL A 213 7.26 9.29 10.30
N GLN A 214 8.16 10.21 9.99
CA GLN A 214 8.13 11.57 10.54
C GLN A 214 7.11 12.49 9.88
N HIS A 215 6.56 12.12 8.72
CA HIS A 215 5.72 13.00 7.94
C HIS A 215 4.41 12.34 7.49
N ASN A 216 3.35 13.13 7.48
CA ASN A 216 2.10 12.74 6.88
C ASN A 216 2.12 12.99 5.37
N VAL A 217 1.38 12.16 4.64
CA VAL A 217 1.16 12.26 3.20
C VAL A 217 -0.33 12.28 2.93
N THR A 218 -0.82 13.37 2.38
CA THR A 218 -2.20 13.45 1.92
C THR A 218 -2.33 12.71 0.60
N LEU A 219 -3.33 11.87 0.52
CA LEU A 219 -3.67 11.05 -0.64
C LEU A 219 -4.98 11.54 -1.24
N ASN A 220 -4.92 11.98 -2.49
CA ASN A 220 -6.06 12.21 -3.36
C ASN A 220 -5.93 11.34 -4.60
N THR A 221 -6.93 11.31 -5.45
CA THR A 221 -6.86 10.60 -6.73
C THR A 221 -7.04 11.55 -7.90
N GLU A 222 -6.47 11.18 -9.03
CA GLU A 222 -6.60 11.86 -10.31
C GLU A 222 -7.13 10.87 -11.34
N GLU A 223 -8.16 11.25 -12.08
CA GLU A 223 -8.69 10.47 -13.17
C GLU A 223 -7.78 10.54 -14.39
N ARG A 224 -7.52 9.40 -14.98
CA ARG A 224 -6.79 9.24 -16.24
C ARG A 224 -7.62 8.46 -17.23
N LYS A 225 -7.54 8.81 -18.52
CA LYS A 225 -8.23 8.09 -19.59
C LYS A 225 -7.27 7.20 -20.37
N LEU A 226 -7.72 5.98 -20.64
CA LEU A 226 -7.05 5.08 -21.57
C LEU A 226 -7.42 5.43 -23.03
N PRO A 227 -6.60 5.03 -24.02
CA PRO A 227 -6.91 5.25 -25.43
C PRO A 227 -8.26 4.67 -25.88
N ASN A 228 -8.75 3.64 -25.20
CA ASN A 228 -10.06 3.02 -25.44
C ASN A 228 -11.24 3.76 -24.76
N GLY A 229 -10.99 4.93 -24.17
CA GLY A 229 -12.00 5.75 -23.50
C GLY A 229 -12.31 5.35 -22.05
N ASN A 230 -11.81 4.22 -21.57
CA ASN A 230 -12.01 3.83 -20.17
C ASN A 230 -11.20 4.72 -19.22
N SER A 231 -11.81 5.07 -18.09
CA SER A 231 -11.15 5.83 -17.03
C SER A 231 -10.51 4.90 -16.02
N PHE A 232 -9.40 5.33 -15.46
CA PHE A 232 -8.79 4.77 -14.27
C PHE A 232 -8.25 5.89 -13.38
N TYR A 233 -7.99 5.57 -12.13
CA TYR A 233 -7.55 6.56 -11.15
C TYR A 233 -6.14 6.25 -10.68
N VAL A 234 -5.33 7.29 -10.53
CA VAL A 234 -3.98 7.23 -9.97
C VAL A 234 -3.90 8.07 -8.70
N PRO A 235 -3.04 7.72 -7.74
CA PRO A 235 -2.87 8.55 -6.56
C PRO A 235 -2.23 9.88 -6.94
N ASN A 236 -2.71 10.94 -6.33
CA ASN A 236 -2.05 12.24 -6.23
C ASN A 236 -1.63 12.41 -4.78
N THR A 237 -0.33 12.60 -4.54
CA THR A 237 0.26 12.59 -3.20
C THR A 237 0.84 13.95 -2.86
N SER A 238 0.56 14.45 -1.66
CA SER A 238 1.15 15.68 -1.12
C SER A 238 1.83 15.39 0.21
N LEU A 239 3.15 15.60 0.26
CA LEU A 239 3.93 15.43 1.48
C LEU A 239 3.77 16.68 2.36
N ASP A 240 3.36 16.50 3.61
CA ASP A 240 3.39 17.57 4.60
C ASP A 240 4.82 17.74 5.10
N VAL A 241 5.48 18.78 4.60
CA VAL A 241 6.86 19.13 4.98
C VAL A 241 6.95 20.05 6.20
N THR A 242 5.84 20.66 6.59
CA THR A 242 5.79 21.67 7.68
C THR A 242 5.62 21.01 9.04
N ASN A 243 4.87 19.91 9.10
CA ASN A 243 4.61 19.18 10.32
C ASN A 243 5.43 17.88 10.32
N SER A 244 6.40 17.80 11.20
CA SER A 244 7.18 16.59 11.43
C SER A 244 6.98 16.09 12.84
N VAL A 245 6.95 14.76 12.99
CA VAL A 245 7.01 14.12 14.30
C VAL A 245 8.48 13.92 14.66
N GLU A 246 8.86 14.37 15.83
CA GLU A 246 10.18 14.05 16.37
C GLU A 246 10.18 12.62 16.91
N LEU A 247 11.24 11.90 16.58
CA LEU A 247 11.46 10.56 17.12
C LEU A 247 12.23 10.71 18.42
N THR A 248 11.62 10.34 19.54
CA THR A 248 12.31 10.22 20.81
C THR A 248 13.12 8.93 20.82
N GLN A 249 14.40 9.00 21.16
CA GLN A 249 15.19 7.83 21.51
C GLN A 249 14.87 7.51 22.97
N GLU A 250 14.16 6.44 23.24
CA GLU A 250 14.15 5.75 24.51
C GLU A 250 15.03 4.52 24.46
#